data_ae507753beffe50a5384d43a6d950d51
#
_entry.id   ae507753beffe50a5384d43a6d950d51
#
_cell.length_a   1.000
_cell.length_b   1.000
_cell.length_c   1.000
_cell.angle_alpha   90.00
_cell.angle_beta   90.00
_cell.angle_gamma   90.00
#
_symmetry.space_group_name_H-M   'P 1'
#
loop_
_entity.id
_entity.type
_entity.pdbx_description
1 polymer ?
#
loop_
_entity_poly.entity_id
_entity_poly.type
_entity_poly.pdbx_seq_one_letter_code
_entity_poly.pdbx_strand_id
1 'polypeptide(L)' 'MVNKDLKLELINELAFLLELQHKAWAYHPNNPNAKSIVDEYAQLQMDIEVIEKQLEKVD' A
#
# COMPACT_ATOMS: atom_id res chain seq x y z
N MET A 1 12.86 -16.33 0.68
CA MET A 1 12.03 -17.24 0.17
C MET A 1 10.56 -16.92 0.27
N VAL A 2 10.14 -16.41 1.35
CA VAL A 2 8.77 -16.06 1.57
C VAL A 2 8.41 -14.68 1.12
N ASN A 3 9.38 -13.92 0.68
CA ASN A 3 9.20 -12.50 0.42
C ASN A 3 8.25 -12.21 -0.76
N LYS A 4 8.13 -13.16 -1.69
CA LYS A 4 7.21 -12.98 -2.81
C LYS A 4 5.77 -12.94 -2.34
N ASP A 5 5.40 -13.80 -1.41
CA ASP A 5 4.05 -13.84 -0.89
C ASP A 5 3.77 -12.59 -0.07
N LEU A 6 4.73 -12.15 0.71
CA LEU A 6 4.59 -10.92 1.47
C LEU A 6 4.44 -9.71 0.55
N LYS A 7 5.22 -9.67 -0.53
CA LYS A 7 5.10 -8.59 -1.49
C LYS A 7 3.70 -8.53 -2.10
N LEU A 8 3.15 -9.70 -2.45
CA LEU A 8 1.80 -9.76 -3.00
C LEU A 8 0.76 -9.29 -1.99
N GLU A 9 0.93 -9.65 -0.73
CA GLU A 9 0.02 -9.18 0.32
C GLU A 9 0.05 -7.66 0.44
N LEU A 10 1.24 -7.08 0.42
CA LEU A 10 1.38 -5.64 0.53
C LEU A 10 0.79 -4.92 -0.68
N ILE A 11 0.98 -5.48 -1.87
CA ILE A 11 0.40 -4.92 -3.08
C ILE A 11 -1.12 -4.98 -3.01
N ASN A 12 -1.67 -6.08 -2.50
CA ASN A 12 -3.12 -6.20 -2.35
C ASN A 12 -3.66 -5.18 -1.35
N GLU A 13 -2.95 -4.95 -0.26
CA GLU A 13 -3.36 -3.93 0.70
C GLU A 13 -3.31 -2.54 0.09
N LEU A 14 -2.29 -2.26 -0.69
CA LEU A 14 -2.18 -0.99 -1.38
C LEU A 14 -3.35 -0.78 -2.33
N ALA A 15 -3.71 -1.80 -3.09
CA ALA A 15 -4.84 -1.75 -3.99
C ALA A 15 -6.14 -1.51 -3.22
N PHE A 16 -6.27 -2.13 -2.06
CA PHE A 16 -7.44 -1.94 -1.21
C PHE A 16 -7.55 -0.50 -0.73
N LEU A 17 -6.44 0.10 -0.32
CA LEU A 17 -6.44 1.50 0.10
C LEU A 17 -6.82 2.43 -1.04
N LEU A 18 -6.31 2.16 -2.24
CA LEU A 18 -6.68 2.95 -3.41
C LEU A 18 -8.17 2.84 -3.71
N GLU A 19 -8.72 1.65 -3.56
CA GLU A 19 -10.16 1.46 -3.74
C GLU A 19 -10.96 2.24 -2.70
N LEU A 20 -10.51 2.24 -1.46
CA LEU A 20 -11.16 3.00 -0.40
C LEU A 20 -11.21 4.49 -0.74
N GLN A 21 -10.13 5.03 -1.28
CA GLN A 21 -10.09 6.43 -1.65
C GLN A 21 -11.16 6.78 -2.68
N HIS A 22 -11.47 5.85 -3.57
CA HIS A 22 -12.44 6.12 -4.63
C HIS A 22 -13.88 5.78 -4.24
N LYS A 23 -14.06 4.79 -3.38
CA LYS A 23 -15.40 4.29 -3.07
C LYS A 23 -15.95 4.77 -1.72
N ALA A 24 -15.09 4.94 -0.74
CA ALA A 24 -15.53 5.35 0.59
C ALA A 24 -15.45 6.86 0.73
N TRP A 25 -16.59 7.51 0.99
CA TRP A 25 -16.61 8.95 1.16
C TRP A 25 -15.69 9.41 2.28
N ALA A 26 -15.57 8.61 3.33
CA ALA A 26 -14.72 8.96 4.47
C ALA A 26 -13.26 9.18 4.09
N TYR A 27 -12.82 8.62 2.98
CA TYR A 27 -11.43 8.74 2.49
C TYR A 27 -11.34 9.42 1.15
N HIS A 28 -12.47 9.86 0.60
CA HIS A 28 -12.50 10.42 -0.76
C HIS A 28 -11.81 11.78 -0.81
N PRO A 29 -10.99 12.04 -1.85
CA PRO A 29 -10.27 13.30 -1.94
C PRO A 29 -11.17 14.54 -2.03
N ASN A 30 -12.41 14.38 -2.47
CA ASN A 30 -13.34 15.49 -2.54
C ASN A 30 -14.01 15.82 -1.21
N ASN A 31 -13.81 14.98 -0.21
CA ASN A 31 -14.38 15.20 1.12
C ASN A 31 -13.46 16.08 1.93
N PRO A 32 -13.90 17.30 2.32
CA PRO A 32 -13.02 18.19 3.09
C PRO A 32 -12.66 17.67 4.47
N ASN A 33 -13.44 16.72 4.98
CA ASN A 33 -13.18 16.11 6.28
C ASN A 33 -12.67 14.67 6.15
N ALA A 34 -12.16 14.32 4.98
CA ALA A 34 -11.69 12.96 4.74
C ALA A 34 -10.53 12.61 5.65
N LYS A 35 -10.52 11.37 6.11
CA LYS A 35 -9.38 10.84 6.85
C LYS A 35 -8.24 10.60 5.89
N SER A 36 -7.03 10.89 6.35
CA SER A 36 -5.85 10.69 5.52
C SER A 36 -5.40 9.24 5.59
N ILE A 37 -5.15 8.65 4.42
CA ILE A 37 -4.51 7.34 4.34
C ILE A 37 -3.12 7.47 3.74
N VAL A 38 -2.65 8.70 3.61
CA VAL A 38 -1.35 8.97 2.98
C VAL A 38 -0.22 8.29 3.75
N ASP A 39 -0.30 8.30 5.07
CA ASP A 39 0.74 7.69 5.89
C ASP A 39 0.79 6.19 5.70
N GLU A 40 -0.37 5.53 5.68
CA GLU A 40 -0.42 4.09 5.44
C GLU A 40 0.03 3.74 4.02
N TYR A 41 -0.38 4.54 3.06
CA TYR A 41 0.02 4.35 1.67
C TYR A 41 1.54 4.45 1.53
N ALA A 42 2.12 5.49 2.12
CA ALA A 42 3.57 5.69 2.05
C ALA A 42 4.32 4.56 2.73
N GLN A 43 3.81 4.11 3.88
CA GLN A 43 4.44 3.02 4.61
C GLN A 43 4.42 1.72 3.79
N LEU A 44 3.30 1.43 3.16
CA LEU A 44 3.19 0.23 2.32
C LEU A 44 4.14 0.31 1.13
N GLN A 45 4.25 1.47 0.51
CA GLN A 45 5.18 1.63 -0.60
C GLN A 45 6.62 1.42 -0.17
N MET A 46 7.00 1.94 0.99
CA MET A 46 8.34 1.74 1.52
C MET A 46 8.60 0.26 1.82
N ASP A 47 7.63 -0.41 2.42
CA ASP A 47 7.77 -1.81 2.72
C ASP A 47 7.94 -2.64 1.46
N ILE A 48 7.17 -2.33 0.41
CA ILE A 48 7.29 -3.01 -0.86
C ILE A 48 8.67 -2.79 -1.46
N GLU A 49 9.18 -1.57 -1.41
CA GLU A 49 10.52 -1.27 -1.92
C GLU A 49 11.60 -2.07 -1.20
N VAL A 50 11.50 -2.15 0.13
CA VAL A 50 12.48 -2.91 0.92
C VAL A 50 12.46 -4.37 0.51
N ILE A 51 11.27 -4.94 0.34
CA ILE A 51 11.15 -6.33 -0.04
C ILE A 51 11.68 -6.56 -1.46
N GLU A 52 11.41 -5.65 -2.37
CA GLU A 52 11.92 -5.76 -3.73
C GLU A 52 13.45 -5.77 -3.74
N LYS A 53 14.06 -4.92 -2.92
CA LYS A 53 15.51 -4.90 -2.84
C LYS A 53 16.06 -6.20 -2.25
N GLN A 54 15.36 -6.76 -1.28
CA GLN A 54 15.76 -8.03 -0.70
C GLN A 54 15.67 -9.15 -1.74
N LEU A 55 14.62 -9.15 -2.54
CA LEU A 55 14.46 -10.15 -3.60
C LEU A 55 15.57 -10.05 -4.64
N GLU A 56 15.98 -8.83 -4.98
CA GLU A 56 17.09 -8.63 -5.90
C GLU A 56 18.38 -9.23 -5.38
N LYS A 57 18.62 -9.08 -4.09
CA LYS A 57 19.85 -9.57 -3.48
C LYS A 57 19.90 -11.09 -3.40
N VAL A 58 18.74 -11.71 -3.30
CA VAL A 58 18.66 -13.15 -3.17
C VAL A 58 18.95 -13.87 -4.48
N ASP A 59 18.69 -13.22 -5.58
CA ASP A 59 19.00 -13.77 -6.88
C ASP A 59 20.50 -13.78 -7.13
#